data_18e02dd898626734cc7e6289c1357489
#
_entry.id   18e02dd898626734cc7e6289c1357489
#
_cell.length_a   1.000
_cell.length_b   1.000
_cell.length_c   1.000
_cell.angle_alpha   90.00
_cell.angle_beta   90.00
_cell.angle_gamma   90.00
#
_symmetry.space_group_name_H-M   'P 1'
#
loop_
_entity.id
_entity.type
_entity.pdbx_description
1 polymer ?
#
loop_
_entity_poly.entity_id
_entity_poly.type
_entity_poly.pdbx_seq_one_letter_code
_entity_poly.pdbx_strand_id
1 'polypeptide(L)'
;MQLTTSHQPVNFNRDDVDACIHSETQELAGAHCRRLFGELLLPVCSPALREQGVALQSPADLGQQMLVCSLHRPRDWPTWLLAAGITTFDGNSGMKLENSALAYQAAIDGLGVVIAQRSFVEDELHSGRLIAPFDLQVPGDGSYYFAYPVERPKGEGVSAFEAWLLREASLTDEKMPLWRQSA
;
A
#
# COMPACT_ATOMS: atom_id res chain seq x y z
N MET A 1 -0.77 19.20 17.02
CA MET A 1 -0.18 18.50 15.87
C MET A 1 -0.94 18.91 14.61
N GLN A 2 -0.22 19.28 13.56
CA GLN A 2 -0.77 19.55 12.22
C GLN A 2 -0.27 18.44 11.29
N LEU A 3 -1.15 17.86 10.47
CA LEU A 3 -0.82 16.82 9.50
C LEU A 3 -1.09 17.37 8.09
N THR A 4 -0.13 17.17 7.19
CA THR A 4 -0.28 17.49 5.77
C THR A 4 0.12 16.27 4.93
N THR A 5 -0.46 16.13 3.74
CA THR A 5 -0.10 15.07 2.79
C THR A 5 0.45 15.69 1.51
N SER A 6 1.47 15.08 0.93
CA SER A 6 2.08 15.52 -0.33
C SER A 6 2.58 14.31 -1.12
N HIS A 7 2.56 14.40 -2.45
CA HIS A 7 3.23 13.44 -3.33
C HIS A 7 4.69 13.83 -3.62
N GLN A 8 5.09 15.03 -3.20
CA GLN A 8 6.49 15.46 -3.35
C GLN A 8 7.32 14.95 -2.17
N PRO A 9 8.56 14.49 -2.42
CA PRO A 9 9.49 14.14 -1.36
C PRO A 9 9.70 15.32 -0.40
N VAL A 10 9.74 15.03 0.89
CA VAL A 10 10.01 16.04 1.92
C VAL A 10 11.46 16.53 1.81
N ASN A 11 11.62 17.83 2.00
CA ASN A 11 12.93 18.45 2.15
C ASN A 11 12.96 19.24 3.48
N PHE A 12 13.53 18.66 4.51
CA PHE A 12 13.57 19.24 5.86
C PHE A 12 14.29 20.58 5.96
N ASN A 13 15.10 20.97 4.96
CA ASN A 13 15.75 22.27 4.92
C ASN A 13 14.85 23.39 4.38
N ARG A 14 13.82 23.00 3.61
CA ARG A 14 12.89 23.94 2.97
C ARG A 14 11.51 23.92 3.61
N ASP A 15 11.06 22.72 3.95
CA ASP A 15 9.71 22.47 4.39
C ASP A 15 9.66 22.60 5.92
N ASP A 16 8.68 23.34 6.43
CA ASP A 16 8.46 23.54 7.86
C ASP A 16 7.71 22.34 8.48
N VAL A 17 8.40 21.21 8.52
CA VAL A 17 7.88 19.96 9.09
C VAL A 17 8.88 19.37 10.08
N ASP A 18 8.39 18.81 11.17
CA ASP A 18 9.22 18.21 12.23
C ASP A 18 9.58 16.74 11.90
N ALA A 19 8.69 16.03 11.21
CA ALA A 19 8.86 14.64 10.82
C ALA A 19 7.96 14.30 9.62
N CYS A 20 8.24 13.18 8.95
CA CYS A 20 7.38 12.66 7.89
C CYS A 20 7.23 11.13 8.00
N ILE A 21 6.16 10.63 7.37
CA ILE A 21 6.04 9.23 6.99
C ILE A 21 6.13 9.18 5.47
N HIS A 22 7.01 8.37 4.95
CA HIS A 22 7.19 8.20 3.51
C HIS A 22 7.31 6.73 3.13
N SER A 23 6.92 6.40 1.90
CA SER A 23 7.09 5.07 1.31
C SER A 23 8.16 5.17 0.23
N GLU A 24 9.28 4.49 0.44
CA GLU A 24 10.42 4.50 -0.46
C GLU A 24 11.17 3.16 -0.44
N THR A 25 12.00 2.96 -1.44
CA THR A 25 12.91 1.81 -1.51
C THR A 25 14.16 2.02 -0.67
N GLN A 26 14.46 3.27 -0.27
CA GLN A 26 15.66 3.65 0.48
C GLN A 26 15.33 4.67 1.57
N GLU A 27 16.20 4.74 2.56
CA GLU A 27 16.12 5.73 3.63
C GLU A 27 16.36 7.16 3.09
N LEU A 28 15.69 8.14 3.67
CA LEU A 28 15.81 9.54 3.30
C LEU A 28 17.16 10.10 3.76
N ALA A 29 17.96 10.61 2.83
CA ALA A 29 19.26 11.21 3.13
C ALA A 29 19.13 12.44 4.05
N GLY A 30 20.00 12.56 5.05
CA GLY A 30 20.00 13.65 6.01
C GLY A 30 18.90 13.54 7.08
N ALA A 31 18.25 12.38 7.20
CA ALA A 31 17.25 12.11 8.21
C ALA A 31 17.58 10.86 9.03
N HIS A 32 17.11 10.83 10.26
CA HIS A 32 16.98 9.60 11.03
C HIS A 32 15.74 8.87 10.54
N CYS A 33 15.92 7.66 10.00
CA CYS A 33 14.84 6.85 9.49
C CYS A 33 14.56 5.65 10.40
N ARG A 34 13.28 5.38 10.64
CA ARG A 34 12.80 4.19 11.33
C ARG A 34 11.81 3.48 10.43
N ARG A 35 12.13 2.25 10.03
CA ARG A 35 11.22 1.42 9.26
C ARG A 35 10.00 1.09 10.12
N LEU A 36 8.82 1.28 9.54
CA LEU A 36 7.54 0.97 10.15
C LEU A 36 7.08 -0.43 9.72
N PHE A 37 6.78 -0.61 8.44
CA PHE A 37 6.34 -1.89 7.87
C PHE A 37 6.66 -1.95 6.37
N GLY A 38 6.65 -3.17 5.82
CA GLY A 38 6.79 -3.41 4.39
C GLY A 38 5.45 -3.37 3.68
N GLU A 39 5.49 -3.27 2.37
CA GLU A 39 4.31 -3.35 1.52
C GLU A 39 3.99 -4.81 1.20
N LEU A 40 2.72 -5.20 1.31
CA LEU A 40 2.17 -6.43 0.78
C LEU A 40 1.05 -6.11 -0.20
N LEU A 41 1.21 -6.60 -1.41
CA LEU A 41 0.29 -6.40 -2.52
C LEU A 41 -0.65 -7.60 -2.66
N LEU A 42 -1.93 -7.32 -2.82
CA LEU A 42 -2.94 -8.32 -3.14
C LEU A 42 -4.08 -7.71 -3.95
N PRO A 43 -4.66 -8.46 -4.92
CA PRO A 43 -5.89 -8.07 -5.57
C PRO A 43 -7.05 -8.10 -4.59
N VAL A 44 -7.90 -7.08 -4.63
CA VAL A 44 -9.13 -7.03 -3.85
C VAL A 44 -10.29 -6.52 -4.69
N CYS A 45 -11.50 -6.94 -4.36
CA CYS A 45 -12.73 -6.48 -5.02
C CYS A 45 -13.92 -6.54 -4.06
N SER A 46 -15.02 -5.90 -4.43
CA SER A 46 -16.29 -6.05 -3.72
C SER A 46 -16.81 -7.50 -3.81
N PRO A 47 -17.41 -8.06 -2.75
CA PRO A 47 -18.12 -9.34 -2.82
C PRO A 47 -19.20 -9.36 -3.91
N ALA A 48 -19.86 -8.25 -4.16
CA ALA A 48 -20.89 -8.11 -5.19
C ALA A 48 -20.38 -8.46 -6.61
N LEU A 49 -19.08 -8.28 -6.88
CA LEU A 49 -18.49 -8.64 -8.15
C LEU A 49 -18.55 -10.17 -8.37
N ARG A 50 -18.33 -10.97 -7.33
CA ARG A 50 -18.47 -12.44 -7.38
C ARG A 50 -19.95 -12.87 -7.51
N GLU A 51 -20.87 -12.19 -6.83
CA GLU A 51 -22.31 -12.47 -6.87
C GLU A 51 -22.88 -12.23 -8.26
N GLN A 52 -22.32 -11.31 -9.04
CA GLN A 52 -22.68 -11.07 -10.44
C GLN A 52 -22.16 -12.13 -11.42
N GLY A 53 -21.60 -13.23 -10.91
CA GLY A 53 -21.12 -14.34 -11.72
C GLY A 53 -19.74 -14.14 -12.33
N VAL A 54 -18.98 -13.15 -11.83
CA VAL A 54 -17.61 -12.93 -12.26
C VAL A 54 -16.71 -14.08 -11.79
N ALA A 55 -16.12 -14.79 -12.75
CA ALA A 55 -15.13 -15.82 -12.43
C ALA A 55 -13.86 -15.16 -11.87
N LEU A 56 -13.49 -15.50 -10.65
CA LEU A 56 -12.24 -15.15 -9.98
C LEU A 56 -11.73 -16.39 -9.23
N GLN A 57 -11.59 -17.51 -9.98
CA GLN A 57 -11.13 -18.78 -9.42
C GLN A 57 -9.60 -18.93 -9.51
N SER A 58 -9.01 -18.25 -10.48
CA SER A 58 -7.56 -18.24 -10.71
C SER A 58 -7.07 -16.84 -11.08
N PRO A 59 -5.77 -16.51 -10.86
CA PRO A 59 -5.19 -15.25 -11.31
C PRO A 59 -5.39 -14.93 -12.80
N ALA A 60 -5.47 -15.94 -13.66
CA ALA A 60 -5.69 -15.75 -15.09
C ALA A 60 -7.05 -15.11 -15.43
N ASP A 61 -8.05 -15.29 -14.56
CA ASP A 61 -9.40 -14.73 -14.75
C ASP A 61 -9.40 -13.19 -14.66
N LEU A 62 -8.37 -12.59 -14.05
CA LEU A 62 -8.17 -11.15 -14.00
C LEU A 62 -8.08 -10.50 -15.39
N GLY A 63 -7.62 -11.25 -16.40
CA GLY A 63 -7.53 -10.76 -17.78
C GLY A 63 -8.88 -10.41 -18.42
N GLN A 64 -9.98 -10.86 -17.83
CA GLN A 64 -11.36 -10.59 -18.27
C GLN A 64 -12.08 -9.56 -17.39
N GLN A 65 -11.37 -9.00 -16.39
CA GLN A 65 -11.95 -8.08 -15.44
C GLN A 65 -11.50 -6.64 -15.69
N MET A 66 -12.31 -5.69 -15.21
CA MET A 66 -11.86 -4.31 -15.09
C MET A 66 -10.81 -4.23 -14.00
N LEU A 67 -9.56 -4.05 -14.38
CA LEU A 67 -8.48 -3.80 -13.43
C LEU A 67 -8.41 -2.30 -13.10
N VAL A 68 -8.25 -2.00 -11.83
CA VAL A 68 -8.14 -0.62 -11.33
C VAL A 68 -6.75 -0.43 -10.77
N CYS A 69 -6.09 0.67 -11.12
CA CYS A 69 -4.76 1.03 -10.62
C CYS A 69 -4.66 2.50 -10.22
N SER A 70 -3.74 2.80 -9.33
CA SER A 70 -3.34 4.16 -9.00
C SER A 70 -2.24 4.64 -9.94
N LEU A 71 -2.37 5.89 -10.44
CA LEU A 71 -1.32 6.52 -11.26
C LEU A 71 0.02 6.65 -10.52
N HIS A 72 -0.01 6.76 -9.19
CA HIS A 72 1.19 6.83 -8.36
C HIS A 72 1.82 5.47 -8.06
N ARG A 73 1.15 4.37 -8.44
CA ARG A 73 1.59 3.00 -8.16
C ARG A 73 1.59 2.12 -9.43
N PRO A 74 2.31 2.52 -10.49
CA PRO A 74 2.23 1.84 -11.79
C PRO A 74 2.90 0.46 -11.79
N ARG A 75 3.72 0.13 -10.76
CA ARG A 75 4.43 -1.16 -10.66
C ARG A 75 3.69 -2.23 -9.88
N ASP A 76 2.64 -1.89 -9.13
CA ASP A 76 1.98 -2.84 -8.24
C ASP A 76 1.36 -4.01 -9.01
N TRP A 77 0.57 -3.74 -10.06
CA TRP A 77 0.02 -4.80 -10.90
C TRP A 77 1.10 -5.65 -11.60
N PRO A 78 2.09 -5.06 -12.29
CA PRO A 78 3.18 -5.84 -12.89
C PRO A 78 3.91 -6.73 -11.89
N THR A 79 4.22 -6.23 -10.70
CA THR A 79 4.89 -6.99 -9.64
C THR A 79 4.07 -8.20 -9.22
N TRP A 80 2.78 -8.01 -8.95
CA TRP A 80 1.90 -9.08 -8.51
C TRP A 80 1.65 -10.11 -9.63
N LEU A 81 1.36 -9.65 -10.86
CA LEU A 81 1.10 -10.54 -12.00
C LEU A 81 2.31 -11.41 -12.33
N LEU A 82 3.52 -10.83 -12.27
CA LEU A 82 4.76 -11.59 -12.48
C LEU A 82 4.91 -12.71 -11.44
N ALA A 83 4.66 -12.41 -10.17
CA ALA A 83 4.71 -13.40 -9.10
C ALA A 83 3.62 -14.48 -9.23
N ALA A 84 2.47 -14.12 -9.78
CA ALA A 84 1.39 -15.06 -10.10
C ALA A 84 1.65 -15.89 -11.38
N GLY A 85 2.76 -15.65 -12.10
CA GLY A 85 3.09 -16.33 -13.36
C GLY A 85 2.25 -15.86 -14.56
N ILE A 86 1.63 -14.68 -14.47
CA ILE A 86 0.77 -14.12 -15.50
C ILE A 86 1.55 -13.13 -16.36
N THR A 87 1.67 -13.42 -17.65
CA THR A 87 2.35 -12.57 -18.64
C THR A 87 1.49 -12.27 -19.86
N THR A 88 0.22 -12.67 -19.84
CA THR A 88 -0.68 -12.63 -21.00
C THR A 88 -1.42 -11.30 -21.15
N PHE A 89 -1.42 -10.46 -20.12
CA PHE A 89 -2.04 -9.14 -20.15
C PHE A 89 -1.32 -8.16 -19.23
N ASP A 90 -1.52 -6.87 -19.48
CA ASP A 90 -0.97 -5.77 -18.68
C ASP A 90 -2.02 -5.28 -17.67
N GLY A 91 -1.70 -5.37 -16.39
CA GLY A 91 -2.56 -4.88 -15.30
C GLY A 91 -2.79 -3.37 -15.32
N ASN A 92 -1.97 -2.61 -16.02
CA ASN A 92 -2.10 -1.14 -16.14
C ASN A 92 -2.95 -0.70 -17.34
N SER A 93 -3.51 -1.63 -18.11
CA SER A 93 -4.39 -1.31 -19.27
C SER A 93 -5.81 -0.90 -18.85
N GLY A 94 -6.19 -1.12 -17.59
CA GLY A 94 -7.52 -0.85 -17.04
C GLY A 94 -7.76 0.60 -16.63
N MET A 95 -8.68 0.78 -15.66
CA MET A 95 -9.06 2.10 -15.12
C MET A 95 -7.91 2.68 -14.29
N LYS A 96 -7.53 3.92 -14.58
CA LYS A 96 -6.48 4.64 -13.86
C LYS A 96 -7.08 5.75 -13.02
N LEU A 97 -6.85 5.70 -11.72
CA LEU A 97 -7.29 6.72 -10.77
C LEU A 97 -6.09 7.44 -10.18
N GLU A 98 -6.30 8.68 -9.77
CA GLU A 98 -5.22 9.56 -9.35
C GLU A 98 -4.40 8.97 -8.18
N ASN A 99 -5.08 8.37 -7.21
CA ASN A 99 -4.45 7.84 -6.01
C ASN A 99 -5.09 6.52 -5.56
N SER A 100 -4.43 5.84 -4.61
CA SER A 100 -4.87 4.55 -4.09
C SER A 100 -6.21 4.61 -3.35
N ALA A 101 -6.50 5.70 -2.64
CA ALA A 101 -7.78 5.84 -1.91
C ALA A 101 -8.98 5.81 -2.86
N LEU A 102 -8.88 6.54 -3.99
CA LEU A 102 -9.91 6.50 -5.04
C LEU A 102 -9.99 5.11 -5.68
N ALA A 103 -8.85 4.45 -5.90
CA ALA A 103 -8.83 3.10 -6.46
C ALA A 103 -9.50 2.08 -5.53
N TYR A 104 -9.25 2.15 -4.23
CA TYR A 104 -9.88 1.27 -3.24
C TYR A 104 -11.39 1.54 -3.14
N GLN A 105 -11.80 2.80 -3.18
CA GLN A 105 -13.22 3.15 -3.20
C GLN A 105 -13.93 2.60 -4.44
N ALA A 106 -13.30 2.69 -5.63
CA ALA A 106 -13.85 2.12 -6.85
C ALA A 106 -14.05 0.59 -6.74
N ALA A 107 -13.13 -0.12 -6.08
CA ALA A 107 -13.29 -1.54 -5.82
C ALA A 107 -14.43 -1.84 -4.83
N ILE A 108 -14.58 -1.05 -3.75
CA ILE A 108 -15.69 -1.15 -2.80
C ILE A 108 -17.03 -0.97 -3.51
N ASP A 109 -17.09 -0.02 -4.45
CA ASP A 109 -18.29 0.28 -5.26
C ASP A 109 -18.55 -0.77 -6.38
N GLY A 110 -17.70 -1.80 -6.47
CA GLY A 110 -17.90 -2.89 -7.42
C GLY A 110 -17.49 -2.58 -8.86
N LEU A 111 -16.69 -1.53 -9.10
CA LEU A 111 -16.25 -1.13 -10.45
C LEU A 111 -15.18 -2.03 -11.05
N GLY A 112 -14.56 -2.90 -10.25
CA GLY A 112 -13.53 -3.82 -10.73
C GLY A 112 -12.65 -4.39 -9.61
N VAL A 113 -11.52 -4.96 -10.02
CA VAL A 113 -10.50 -5.50 -9.12
C VAL A 113 -9.34 -4.51 -9.02
N VAL A 114 -8.96 -4.13 -7.81
CA VAL A 114 -7.80 -3.26 -7.55
C VAL A 114 -6.65 -4.05 -6.99
N ILE A 115 -5.42 -3.69 -7.35
CA ILE A 115 -4.24 -4.10 -6.61
C ILE A 115 -4.08 -3.18 -5.39
N ALA A 116 -4.12 -3.75 -4.20
CA ALA A 116 -4.08 -3.00 -2.97
C ALA A 116 -2.86 -3.34 -2.12
N GLN A 117 -2.40 -2.37 -1.35
CA GLN A 117 -1.52 -2.60 -0.22
C GLN A 117 -2.36 -3.06 0.95
N ARG A 118 -2.10 -4.25 1.47
CA ARG A 118 -2.89 -4.90 2.51
C ARG A 118 -3.16 -4.01 3.71
N SER A 119 -2.14 -3.31 4.20
CA SER A 119 -2.24 -2.44 5.37
C SER A 119 -3.28 -1.32 5.24
N PHE A 120 -3.63 -0.92 4.02
CA PHE A 120 -4.61 0.15 3.77
C PHE A 120 -6.03 -0.34 3.49
N VAL A 121 -6.23 -1.64 3.40
CA VAL A 121 -7.55 -2.25 3.15
C VAL A 121 -7.91 -3.32 4.20
N GLU A 122 -7.17 -3.38 5.31
CA GLU A 122 -7.38 -4.40 6.35
C GLU A 122 -8.77 -4.29 6.99
N ASP A 123 -9.24 -3.07 7.24
CA ASP A 123 -10.57 -2.84 7.80
C ASP A 123 -11.69 -3.20 6.82
N GLU A 124 -11.49 -2.96 5.53
CA GLU A 124 -12.40 -3.34 4.46
C GLU A 124 -12.47 -4.87 4.29
N LEU A 125 -11.34 -5.53 4.38
CA LEU A 125 -11.26 -7.00 4.36
C LEU A 125 -11.93 -7.60 5.61
N HIS A 126 -11.68 -7.03 6.79
CA HIS A 126 -12.27 -7.49 8.05
C HIS A 126 -13.79 -7.29 8.10
N SER A 127 -14.25 -6.14 7.61
CA SER A 127 -15.70 -5.83 7.55
C SER A 127 -16.44 -6.55 6.41
N GLY A 128 -15.71 -7.22 5.51
CA GLY A 128 -16.27 -7.87 4.34
C GLY A 128 -16.71 -6.91 3.22
N ARG A 129 -16.36 -5.62 3.28
CA ARG A 129 -16.60 -4.68 2.18
C ARG A 129 -15.73 -4.98 0.97
N LEU A 130 -14.54 -5.50 1.22
CA LEU A 130 -13.65 -6.07 0.20
C LEU A 130 -13.35 -7.52 0.52
N ILE A 131 -13.07 -8.29 -0.52
CA ILE A 131 -12.54 -9.64 -0.44
C ILE A 131 -11.25 -9.74 -1.26
N ALA A 132 -10.32 -10.58 -0.80
CA ALA A 132 -9.17 -11.00 -1.58
C ALA A 132 -9.54 -12.30 -2.31
N PRO A 133 -9.69 -12.29 -3.65
CA PRO A 133 -10.12 -13.49 -4.38
C PRO A 133 -9.04 -14.58 -4.43
N PHE A 134 -7.78 -14.23 -4.15
CA PHE A 134 -6.64 -15.15 -4.20
C PHE A 134 -5.83 -15.06 -2.90
N ASP A 135 -5.24 -16.20 -2.49
CA ASP A 135 -4.38 -16.26 -1.29
C ASP A 135 -2.99 -15.65 -1.50
N LEU A 136 -2.58 -15.45 -2.77
CA LEU A 136 -1.27 -14.91 -3.11
C LEU A 136 -1.15 -13.46 -2.68
N GLN A 137 -0.19 -13.22 -1.78
CA GLN A 137 0.27 -11.89 -1.39
C GLN A 137 1.73 -11.75 -1.77
N VAL A 138 2.10 -10.61 -2.31
CA VAL A 138 3.44 -10.36 -2.88
C VAL A 138 4.06 -9.15 -2.20
N PRO A 139 5.32 -9.24 -1.73
CA PRO A 139 6.01 -8.04 -1.26
C PRO A 139 6.05 -6.97 -2.35
N GLY A 140 5.70 -5.74 -1.98
CA GLY A 140 5.91 -4.57 -2.83
C GLY A 140 7.38 -4.13 -2.83
N ASP A 141 7.70 -3.15 -3.68
CA ASP A 141 9.07 -2.67 -3.85
C ASP A 141 9.55 -1.78 -2.69
N GLY A 142 8.63 -1.29 -1.85
CA GLY A 142 8.91 -0.29 -0.83
C GLY A 142 8.62 -0.72 0.60
N SER A 143 9.01 0.15 1.50
CA SER A 143 8.63 0.10 2.92
C SER A 143 8.23 1.49 3.40
N TYR A 144 7.41 1.55 4.43
CA TYR A 144 7.06 2.79 5.09
C TYR A 144 8.08 3.10 6.18
N TYR A 145 8.54 4.35 6.20
CA TYR A 145 9.50 4.85 7.17
C TYR A 145 8.94 6.08 7.86
N PHE A 146 9.21 6.17 9.14
CA PHE A 146 9.13 7.42 9.89
C PHE A 146 10.48 8.09 9.83
N ALA A 147 10.54 9.37 9.46
CA ALA A 147 11.80 10.11 9.34
C ALA A 147 11.70 11.49 9.97
N TYR A 148 12.82 11.95 10.59
CA TYR A 148 12.99 13.30 11.13
C TYR A 148 14.43 13.78 10.87
N PRO A 149 14.67 15.10 10.74
CA PRO A 149 15.98 15.62 10.34
C PRO A 149 17.06 15.35 11.38
N VAL A 150 18.27 15.00 10.91
CA VAL A 150 19.45 14.77 11.78
C VAL A 150 19.89 16.06 12.49
N GLU A 151 19.76 17.20 11.81
CA GLU A 151 20.29 18.48 12.28
C GLU A 151 19.40 19.17 13.33
N ARG A 152 18.16 18.70 13.54
CA ARG A 152 17.24 19.28 14.52
C ARG A 152 17.08 18.35 15.72
N PRO A 153 17.09 18.91 16.97
CA PRO A 153 16.80 18.09 18.13
C PRO A 153 15.38 17.54 18.03
N LYS A 154 15.25 16.27 18.36
CA LYS A 154 13.96 15.59 18.39
C LYS A 154 13.12 16.11 19.56
N GLY A 155 12.07 16.85 19.26
CA GLY A 155 11.12 17.36 20.26
C GLY A 155 10.31 16.23 20.94
N GLU A 156 9.78 16.52 22.13
CA GLU A 156 8.97 15.56 22.89
C GLU A 156 7.75 15.06 22.10
N GLY A 157 7.08 15.94 21.35
CA GLY A 157 5.94 15.58 20.52
C GLY A 157 6.30 14.59 19.40
N VAL A 158 7.44 14.79 18.73
CA VAL A 158 7.95 13.88 17.70
C VAL A 158 8.32 12.53 18.33
N SER A 159 8.93 12.54 19.52
CA SER A 159 9.30 11.32 20.23
C SER A 159 8.09 10.50 20.65
N ALA A 160 7.05 11.16 21.17
CA ALA A 160 5.80 10.51 21.57
C ALA A 160 5.07 9.93 20.34
N PHE A 161 5.03 10.68 19.24
CA PHE A 161 4.42 10.24 18.00
C PHE A 161 5.15 9.03 17.38
N GLU A 162 6.49 9.07 17.35
CA GLU A 162 7.28 7.92 16.90
C GLU A 162 7.01 6.67 17.74
N ALA A 163 7.02 6.81 19.07
CA ALA A 163 6.77 5.67 19.97
C ALA A 163 5.39 5.06 19.77
N TRP A 164 4.38 5.89 19.49
CA TRP A 164 3.05 5.43 19.13
C TRP A 164 3.05 4.72 17.77
N LEU A 165 3.64 5.32 16.73
CA LEU A 165 3.73 4.73 15.39
C LEU A 165 4.42 3.37 15.39
N LEU A 166 5.52 3.23 16.13
CA LEU A 166 6.25 1.96 16.21
C LEU A 166 5.42 0.86 16.88
N ARG A 167 4.58 1.20 17.85
CA ARG A 167 3.65 0.23 18.44
C ARG A 167 2.57 -0.20 17.44
N GLU A 168 1.95 0.76 16.76
CA GLU A 168 0.94 0.44 15.73
C GLU A 168 1.54 -0.37 14.58
N ALA A 169 2.74 0.00 14.14
CA ALA A 169 3.46 -0.71 13.09
C ALA A 169 3.78 -2.16 13.50
N SER A 170 4.18 -2.41 14.75
CA SER A 170 4.44 -3.78 15.22
C SER A 170 3.19 -4.66 15.22
N LEU A 171 2.02 -4.10 15.55
CA LEU A 171 0.75 -4.81 15.45
C LEU A 171 0.38 -5.13 14.00
N THR A 172 0.72 -4.23 13.07
CA THR A 172 0.53 -4.46 11.63
C THR A 172 1.45 -5.58 11.13
N ASP A 173 2.72 -5.58 11.52
CA ASP A 173 3.70 -6.60 11.13
C ASP A 173 3.36 -8.00 11.68
N GLU A 174 2.83 -8.10 12.88
CA GLU A 174 2.40 -9.38 13.46
C GLU A 174 1.26 -10.02 12.66
N LYS A 175 0.40 -9.20 12.07
CA LYS A 175 -0.69 -9.64 11.19
C LYS A 175 -0.22 -10.00 9.77
N MET A 176 1.01 -9.62 9.39
CA MET A 176 1.58 -9.79 8.05
C MET A 176 2.95 -10.51 8.07
N PRO A 177 3.01 -11.81 8.43
CA PRO A 177 4.27 -12.51 8.68
C PRO A 177 5.14 -12.75 7.44
N LEU A 178 4.61 -12.63 6.23
CA LEU A 178 5.29 -13.07 4.99
C LEU A 178 6.49 -12.20 4.58
N TRP A 179 6.56 -10.94 4.97
CA TRP A 179 7.66 -10.04 4.58
C TRP A 179 8.96 -10.27 5.40
N ARG A 180 8.89 -10.94 6.56
CA ARG A 180 10.07 -11.27 7.38
C ARG A 180 11.01 -12.27 6.74
N GLN A 181 10.62 -12.96 5.67
CA GLN A 181 11.41 -14.00 5.01
C GLN A 181 12.35 -13.48 3.93
N SER A 182 12.35 -12.18 3.62
CA SER A 182 13.09 -11.57 2.50
C SER A 182 14.16 -10.55 2.95
N ALA A 183 14.60 -10.57 4.22
CA ALA A 183 15.67 -9.70 4.74
C ALA A 183 16.97 -10.48 4.89
#